data_b998b1eb413e69b4c007ba1ac848a8a9
#
_entry.id   b998b1eb413e69b4c007ba1ac848a8a9
#
_cell.length_a   1.000
_cell.length_b   1.000
_cell.length_c   1.000
_cell.angle_alpha   90.00
_cell.angle_beta   90.00
_cell.angle_gamma   90.00
#
_symmetry.space_group_name_H-M   'P 1'
#
loop_
_entity.id
_entity.type
_entity.pdbx_description
1 polymer ?
#
loop_
_entity_poly.entity_id
_entity_poly.type
_entity_poly.pdbx_seq_one_letter_code
_entity_poly.pdbx_strand_id
1 'polypeptide(L)'
;MPFNAFGRYVGLMKLVCSQAELNAALQLVSRAVASRPTHPVLANVLLAADAGTGRLSLTGFDLSLGIQTALDASVEISGAITLPAKLLGEIVSRLASDSPINFLSDEAGEQIELTSSSGSYQMRGMPADDFPDLPLVESGTALKVNPAALVKALKGTLFASSSDEAKQLLTGVHLRFDGQSME
;
A
#
# COMPACT_ATOMS: atom_id res chain seq x y z
N MET A 1 -0.49 16.26 9.08
CA MET A 1 -1.71 15.79 9.73
C MET A 1 -1.54 14.31 9.96
N PRO A 2 -1.70 13.77 11.17
CA PRO A 2 -1.52 12.36 11.43
C PRO A 2 -2.66 11.57 10.78
N PHE A 3 -2.32 10.63 9.90
CA PHE A 3 -3.22 9.64 9.33
C PHE A 3 -3.57 8.59 10.40
N ASN A 4 -4.34 8.96 11.37
CA ASN A 4 -4.79 8.05 12.41
C ASN A 4 -6.27 8.25 12.69
N ALA A 5 -7.10 7.97 11.70
CA ALA A 5 -8.54 7.86 11.91
C ALA A 5 -9.14 6.93 10.84
N PHE A 6 -8.61 5.73 10.68
CA PHE A 6 -9.44 4.68 10.11
C PHE A 6 -10.43 4.27 11.20
N GLY A 7 -11.47 5.10 11.37
CA GLY A 7 -12.68 4.64 12.01
C GLY A 7 -13.07 3.33 11.31
N ARG A 8 -13.39 2.30 12.06
CA ARG A 8 -13.79 0.98 11.59
C ARG A 8 -14.87 1.13 10.52
N TYR A 9 -14.46 1.16 9.26
CA TYR A 9 -15.37 1.13 8.12
C TYR A 9 -15.63 -0.33 7.78
N VAL A 10 -16.56 -0.94 8.47
CA VAL A 10 -17.14 -2.23 8.07
C VAL A 10 -18.38 -1.89 7.25
N GLY A 11 -18.44 -2.33 6.02
CA GLY A 11 -19.64 -2.14 5.21
C GLY A 11 -19.39 -1.83 3.75
N LEU A 12 -20.46 -1.48 3.07
CA LEU A 12 -20.48 -1.13 1.66
C LEU A 12 -19.47 -0.02 1.35
N MET A 13 -18.58 -0.26 0.40
CA MET A 13 -17.64 0.72 -0.16
C MET A 13 -17.93 0.93 -1.64
N LYS A 14 -17.99 2.19 -2.08
CA LYS A 14 -18.21 2.51 -3.48
C LYS A 14 -17.32 3.65 -3.93
N LEU A 15 -16.51 3.42 -4.96
CA LEU A 15 -15.60 4.41 -5.51
C LEU A 15 -15.30 4.19 -6.98
N VAL A 16 -14.74 5.23 -7.60
CA VAL A 16 -14.17 5.20 -8.95
C VAL A 16 -12.77 5.79 -8.90
N CYS A 17 -11.79 5.14 -9.52
CA CYS A 17 -10.43 5.65 -9.62
C CYS A 17 -9.81 5.39 -11.00
N SER A 18 -8.67 6.02 -11.26
CA SER A 18 -7.87 5.83 -12.46
C SER A 18 -7.15 4.47 -12.43
N GLN A 19 -7.23 3.71 -13.53
CA GLN A 19 -6.46 2.47 -13.67
C GLN A 19 -4.94 2.73 -13.55
N ALA A 20 -4.43 3.75 -14.21
CA ALA A 20 -3.00 4.04 -14.23
C ALA A 20 -2.45 4.36 -12.84
N GLU A 21 -3.18 5.19 -12.06
CA GLU A 21 -2.79 5.54 -10.70
C GLU A 21 -2.89 4.35 -9.74
N LEU A 22 -3.98 3.57 -9.86
CA LEU A 22 -4.15 2.36 -9.06
C LEU A 22 -3.06 1.32 -9.35
N ASN A 23 -2.71 1.11 -10.63
CA ASN A 23 -1.64 0.20 -11.02
C ASN A 23 -0.28 0.64 -10.46
N ALA A 24 0.04 1.93 -10.54
CA ALA A 24 1.28 2.48 -9.96
C ALA A 24 1.32 2.31 -8.43
N ALA A 25 0.20 2.59 -7.75
CA ALA A 25 0.08 2.41 -6.31
C ALA A 25 0.23 0.93 -5.90
N LEU A 26 -0.41 0.00 -6.60
CA LEU A 26 -0.29 -1.44 -6.36
C LEU A 26 1.14 -1.95 -6.57
N GLN A 27 1.82 -1.51 -7.64
CA GLN A 27 3.23 -1.87 -7.86
C GLN A 27 4.14 -1.39 -6.73
N LEU A 28 3.83 -0.25 -6.12
CA LEU A 28 4.59 0.28 -5.00
C LEU A 28 4.35 -0.54 -3.73
N VAL A 29 3.09 -0.71 -3.31
CA VAL A 29 2.75 -1.37 -2.05
C VAL A 29 3.00 -2.88 -2.07
N SER A 30 2.94 -3.51 -3.24
CA SER A 30 3.23 -4.95 -3.39
C SER A 30 4.64 -5.34 -2.97
N ARG A 31 5.57 -4.39 -2.88
CA ARG A 31 6.94 -4.62 -2.37
C ARG A 31 6.98 -4.91 -0.88
N ALA A 32 5.94 -4.49 -0.15
CA ALA A 32 5.75 -4.74 1.27
C ALA A 32 4.68 -5.80 1.56
N VAL A 33 4.32 -6.61 0.58
CA VAL A 33 3.38 -7.72 0.75
C VAL A 33 4.17 -9.02 0.92
N ALA A 34 3.85 -9.78 1.96
CA ALA A 34 4.55 -11.03 2.26
C ALA A 34 4.35 -12.08 1.16
N SER A 35 5.47 -12.62 0.64
CA SER A 35 5.42 -13.70 -0.34
C SER A 35 5.10 -15.07 0.28
N ARG A 36 5.42 -15.24 1.57
CA ARG A 36 5.13 -16.43 2.38
C ARG A 36 4.57 -15.97 3.72
N PRO A 37 3.31 -15.52 3.76
CA PRO A 37 2.75 -14.88 4.95
C PRO A 37 2.56 -15.89 6.08
N THR A 38 2.86 -15.46 7.30
CA THR A 38 2.50 -16.20 8.53
C THR A 38 1.01 -16.11 8.81
N HIS A 39 0.38 -15.00 8.42
CA HIS A 39 -1.06 -14.79 8.48
C HIS A 39 -1.60 -14.48 7.08
N PRO A 40 -2.69 -15.12 6.65
CA PRO A 40 -3.24 -14.95 5.29
C PRO A 40 -3.46 -13.51 4.86
N VAL A 41 -3.88 -12.63 5.78
CA VAL A 41 -4.14 -11.21 5.51
C VAL A 41 -2.89 -10.45 5.05
N LEU A 42 -1.67 -10.90 5.40
CA LEU A 42 -0.42 -10.29 4.97
C LEU A 42 -0.08 -10.54 3.49
N ALA A 43 -0.81 -11.44 2.81
CA ALA A 43 -0.75 -11.58 1.36
C ALA A 43 -1.66 -10.56 0.64
N ASN A 44 -2.46 -9.82 1.40
CA ASN A 44 -3.40 -8.85 0.90
C ASN A 44 -2.79 -7.43 0.93
N VAL A 45 -3.39 -6.55 0.17
CA VAL A 45 -3.26 -5.10 0.29
C VAL A 45 -4.53 -4.56 0.94
N LEU A 46 -4.39 -3.69 1.93
CA LEU A 46 -5.50 -2.96 2.52
C LEU A 46 -5.86 -1.78 1.61
N LEU A 47 -7.11 -1.70 1.20
CA LEU A 47 -7.72 -0.57 0.50
C LEU A 47 -8.63 0.15 1.50
N ALA A 48 -8.47 1.47 1.62
CA ALA A 48 -9.32 2.30 2.46
C ALA A 48 -9.73 3.57 1.68
N ALA A 49 -11.02 3.72 1.46
CA ALA A 49 -11.62 4.82 0.73
C ALA A 49 -12.26 5.82 1.69
N ASP A 50 -11.98 7.10 1.50
CA ASP A 50 -12.49 8.19 2.32
C ASP A 50 -13.20 9.22 1.45
N ALA A 51 -14.52 9.30 1.61
CA ALA A 51 -15.37 10.26 0.89
C ALA A 51 -15.12 11.71 1.34
N GLY A 52 -14.65 11.93 2.57
CA GLY A 52 -14.36 13.26 3.09
C GLY A 52 -13.13 13.90 2.42
N THR A 53 -12.16 13.09 2.05
CA THR A 53 -10.93 13.53 1.36
C THR A 53 -10.91 13.23 -0.13
N GLY A 54 -11.83 12.40 -0.62
CA GLY A 54 -11.85 11.96 -2.01
C GLY A 54 -10.63 11.11 -2.38
N ARG A 55 -10.14 10.27 -1.45
CA ARG A 55 -8.92 9.49 -1.66
C ARG A 55 -9.11 8.00 -1.38
N LEU A 56 -8.38 7.21 -2.15
CA LEU A 56 -8.18 5.78 -1.91
C LEU A 56 -6.75 5.55 -1.42
N SER A 57 -6.61 5.05 -0.19
CA SER A 57 -5.33 4.65 0.38
C SER A 57 -5.09 3.17 0.17
N LEU A 58 -3.85 2.80 -0.16
CA LEU A 58 -3.39 1.42 -0.25
C LEU A 58 -2.26 1.20 0.74
N THR A 59 -2.31 0.09 1.45
CA THR A 59 -1.28 -0.30 2.43
C THR A 59 -0.86 -1.75 2.21
N GLY A 60 0.44 -1.98 2.07
CA GLY A 60 1.09 -3.29 2.13
C GLY A 60 1.96 -3.36 3.38
N PHE A 61 1.95 -4.51 4.08
CA PHE A 61 2.74 -4.71 5.29
C PHE A 61 3.10 -6.19 5.49
N ASP A 62 4.38 -6.49 5.67
CA ASP A 62 4.88 -7.85 5.92
C ASP A 62 5.40 -8.04 7.36
N LEU A 63 5.08 -7.11 8.28
CA LEU A 63 5.53 -6.98 9.67
C LEU A 63 6.96 -6.42 9.83
N SER A 64 7.74 -6.32 8.77
CA SER A 64 9.09 -5.74 8.77
C SER A 64 9.13 -4.45 7.96
N LEU A 65 8.47 -4.44 6.79
CA LEU A 65 8.35 -3.31 5.89
C LEU A 65 6.88 -2.97 5.69
N GLY A 66 6.52 -1.71 5.94
CA GLY A 66 5.21 -1.16 5.60
C GLY A 66 5.32 -0.08 4.54
N ILE A 67 4.49 -0.14 3.51
CA ILE A 67 4.37 0.89 2.49
C ILE A 67 2.90 1.31 2.41
N GLN A 68 2.66 2.61 2.57
CA GLN A 68 1.35 3.21 2.37
C GLN A 68 1.44 4.29 1.31
N THR A 69 0.47 4.33 0.42
CA THR A 69 0.29 5.39 -0.58
C THR A 69 -1.18 5.70 -0.74
N ALA A 70 -1.49 6.83 -1.37
CA ALA A 70 -2.87 7.20 -1.66
C ALA A 70 -2.96 7.87 -3.03
N LEU A 71 -4.08 7.63 -3.71
CA LEU A 71 -4.43 8.25 -4.99
C LEU A 71 -5.77 8.96 -4.88
N ASP A 72 -6.02 9.89 -5.79
CA ASP A 72 -7.29 10.57 -5.88
C ASP A 72 -8.37 9.62 -6.44
N ALA A 73 -9.55 9.66 -5.81
CA ALA A 73 -10.67 8.81 -6.20
C ALA A 73 -11.99 9.53 -5.99
N SER A 74 -12.97 9.25 -6.84
CA SER A 74 -14.35 9.66 -6.60
C SER A 74 -14.99 8.66 -5.65
N VAL A 75 -14.95 8.94 -4.35
CA VAL A 75 -15.48 8.07 -3.30
C VAL A 75 -16.90 8.50 -2.99
N GLU A 76 -17.87 7.62 -3.30
CA GLU A 76 -19.29 7.83 -2.99
C GLU A 76 -19.62 7.32 -1.57
N ILE A 77 -19.07 6.16 -1.21
CA ILE A 77 -19.27 5.52 0.10
C ILE A 77 -17.89 5.12 0.64
N SER A 78 -17.54 5.67 1.81
CA SER A 78 -16.30 5.32 2.51
C SER A 78 -16.35 3.88 3.01
N GLY A 79 -15.22 3.19 2.92
CA GLY A 79 -15.11 1.82 3.39
C GLY A 79 -13.68 1.32 3.33
N ALA A 80 -13.46 0.12 3.85
CA ALA A 80 -12.16 -0.55 3.80
C ALA A 80 -12.32 -2.06 3.62
N ILE A 81 -11.41 -2.65 2.85
CA ILE A 81 -11.33 -4.09 2.58
C ILE A 81 -9.88 -4.47 2.30
N THR A 82 -9.51 -5.70 2.61
CA THR A 82 -8.22 -6.25 2.18
C THR A 82 -8.42 -7.19 1.00
N LEU A 83 -7.58 -7.07 -0.03
CA LEU A 83 -7.67 -7.87 -1.24
C LEU A 83 -6.33 -8.56 -1.54
N PRO A 84 -6.36 -9.80 -2.11
CA PRO A 84 -5.15 -10.49 -2.52
C PRO A 84 -4.32 -9.63 -3.49
N ALA A 85 -3.15 -9.17 -3.04
CA ALA A 85 -2.35 -8.18 -3.75
C ALA A 85 -1.95 -8.65 -5.16
N LYS A 86 -1.55 -9.92 -5.27
CA LYS A 86 -1.15 -10.53 -6.55
C LYS A 86 -2.30 -10.56 -7.54
N LEU A 87 -3.48 -11.05 -7.11
CA LEU A 87 -4.65 -11.17 -7.98
C LEU A 87 -5.15 -9.80 -8.44
N LEU A 88 -5.28 -8.85 -7.51
CA LEU A 88 -5.68 -7.48 -7.82
C LEU A 88 -4.69 -6.82 -8.80
N GLY A 89 -3.39 -6.96 -8.57
CA GLY A 89 -2.35 -6.43 -9.44
C GLY A 89 -2.39 -7.05 -10.84
N GLU A 90 -2.61 -8.36 -10.96
CA GLU A 90 -2.75 -9.04 -12.26
C GLU A 90 -3.98 -8.56 -13.04
N ILE A 91 -5.12 -8.37 -12.38
CA ILE A 91 -6.33 -7.85 -13.00
C ILE A 91 -6.10 -6.42 -13.47
N VAL A 92 -5.69 -5.53 -12.54
CA VAL A 92 -5.55 -4.09 -12.83
C VAL A 92 -4.51 -3.84 -13.93
N SER A 93 -3.40 -4.57 -13.96
CA SER A 93 -2.35 -4.42 -14.97
C SER A 93 -2.80 -4.77 -16.40
N ARG A 94 -3.88 -5.56 -16.55
CA ARG A 94 -4.42 -5.97 -17.86
C ARG A 94 -5.58 -5.12 -18.33
N LEU A 95 -6.10 -4.23 -17.50
CA LEU A 95 -7.14 -3.29 -17.91
C LEU A 95 -6.56 -2.16 -18.75
N ALA A 96 -7.39 -1.53 -19.57
CA ALA A 96 -6.97 -0.38 -20.36
C ALA A 96 -6.59 0.80 -19.44
N SER A 97 -5.44 1.42 -19.72
CA SER A 97 -4.82 2.44 -18.84
C SER A 97 -5.62 3.75 -18.75
N ASP A 98 -6.44 4.03 -19.73
CA ASP A 98 -7.30 5.22 -19.82
C ASP A 98 -8.72 4.99 -19.28
N SER A 99 -8.99 3.79 -18.77
CA SER A 99 -10.32 3.39 -18.33
C SER A 99 -10.48 3.61 -16.82
N PRO A 100 -11.57 4.24 -16.37
CA PRO A 100 -11.91 4.28 -14.96
C PRO A 100 -12.24 2.88 -14.44
N ILE A 101 -11.91 2.62 -13.20
CA ILE A 101 -12.26 1.39 -12.49
C ILE A 101 -13.27 1.73 -11.41
N ASN A 102 -14.42 1.06 -11.43
CA ASN A 102 -15.42 1.15 -10.38
C ASN A 102 -15.21 0.01 -9.40
N PHE A 103 -15.24 0.32 -8.11
CA PHE A 103 -15.24 -0.64 -7.02
C PHE A 103 -16.55 -0.58 -6.27
N LEU A 104 -17.11 -1.74 -6.00
CA LEU A 104 -18.30 -1.91 -5.16
C LEU A 104 -18.11 -3.13 -4.26
N SER A 105 -17.98 -2.91 -2.94
CA SER A 105 -17.96 -4.01 -1.99
C SER A 105 -19.38 -4.41 -1.57
N ASP A 106 -19.52 -5.60 -1.03
CA ASP A 106 -20.74 -6.01 -0.33
C ASP A 106 -20.86 -5.35 1.06
N GLU A 107 -22.02 -5.49 1.69
CA GLU A 107 -22.27 -4.92 3.03
C GLU A 107 -21.42 -5.59 4.13
N ALA A 108 -20.99 -6.83 3.91
CA ALA A 108 -20.11 -7.56 4.83
C ALA A 108 -18.64 -7.17 4.72
N GLY A 109 -18.23 -6.49 3.62
CA GLY A 109 -16.83 -6.16 3.36
C GLY A 109 -15.96 -7.38 3.04
N GLU A 110 -16.58 -8.48 2.57
CA GLU A 110 -15.88 -9.73 2.24
C GLU A 110 -15.71 -9.95 0.73
N GLN A 111 -16.52 -9.28 -0.08
CA GLN A 111 -16.47 -9.37 -1.53
C GLN A 111 -16.43 -8.00 -2.15
N ILE A 112 -15.75 -7.90 -3.28
CA ILE A 112 -15.72 -6.67 -4.07
C ILE A 112 -15.91 -7.00 -5.55
N GLU A 113 -16.72 -6.20 -6.20
CA GLU A 113 -16.85 -6.16 -7.64
C GLU A 113 -16.01 -5.01 -8.20
N LEU A 114 -15.19 -5.32 -9.17
CA LEU A 114 -14.34 -4.39 -9.92
C LEU A 114 -14.85 -4.35 -11.36
N THR A 115 -15.37 -3.23 -11.79
CA THR A 115 -15.93 -3.06 -13.14
C THR A 115 -15.13 -2.03 -13.92
N SER A 116 -14.80 -2.36 -15.15
CA SER A 116 -14.14 -1.48 -16.13
C SER A 116 -14.81 -1.60 -17.51
N SER A 117 -14.33 -0.84 -18.49
CA SER A 117 -14.76 -0.98 -19.88
C SER A 117 -14.51 -2.38 -20.46
N SER A 118 -13.57 -3.14 -19.89
CA SER A 118 -13.19 -4.48 -20.35
C SER A 118 -14.01 -5.62 -19.72
N GLY A 119 -14.83 -5.34 -18.72
CA GLY A 119 -15.65 -6.33 -18.02
C GLY A 119 -15.74 -6.13 -16.51
N SER A 120 -16.33 -7.11 -15.84
CA SER A 120 -16.51 -7.15 -14.40
C SER A 120 -15.77 -8.34 -13.80
N TYR A 121 -15.15 -8.13 -12.62
CA TYR A 121 -14.40 -9.13 -11.86
C TYR A 121 -14.90 -9.12 -10.44
N GLN A 122 -15.19 -10.29 -9.90
CA GLN A 122 -15.51 -10.45 -8.49
C GLN A 122 -14.32 -11.07 -7.75
N MET A 123 -13.98 -10.51 -6.61
CA MET A 123 -12.91 -10.99 -5.75
C MET A 123 -13.40 -11.13 -4.31
N ARG A 124 -12.90 -12.17 -3.63
CA ARG A 124 -13.03 -12.27 -2.19
C ARG A 124 -11.88 -11.55 -1.52
N GLY A 125 -12.22 -10.75 -0.52
CA GLY A 125 -11.30 -10.10 0.39
C GLY A 125 -11.41 -10.66 1.80
N MET A 126 -10.81 -9.94 2.72
CA MET A 126 -10.94 -10.16 4.16
C MET A 126 -11.27 -8.82 4.83
N PRO A 127 -11.89 -8.83 6.00
CA PRO A 127 -12.18 -7.61 6.74
C PRO A 127 -10.92 -6.77 6.97
N ALA A 128 -11.07 -5.45 6.89
CA ALA A 128 -9.96 -4.53 7.14
C ALA A 128 -9.43 -4.61 8.57
N ASP A 129 -10.28 -4.98 9.53
CA ASP A 129 -9.91 -5.13 10.94
C ASP A 129 -8.91 -6.27 11.21
N ASP A 130 -8.80 -7.23 10.29
CA ASP A 130 -7.81 -8.30 10.37
C ASP A 130 -6.41 -7.84 9.93
N PHE A 131 -6.31 -6.68 9.26
CA PHE A 131 -5.03 -6.14 8.79
C PHE A 131 -4.31 -5.42 9.92
N PRO A 132 -3.02 -5.75 10.19
CA PRO A 132 -2.29 -5.11 11.27
C PRO A 132 -2.01 -3.64 11.00
N ASP A 133 -2.10 -2.82 12.05
CA ASP A 133 -1.75 -1.41 11.97
C ASP A 133 -0.27 -1.21 11.64
N LEU A 134 0.03 -0.22 10.79
CA LEU A 134 1.40 0.21 10.60
C LEU A 134 1.90 0.92 11.86
N PRO A 135 3.08 0.55 12.37
CA PRO A 135 3.67 1.26 13.49
C PRO A 135 3.95 2.72 13.10
N LEU A 136 3.41 3.65 13.86
CA LEU A 136 3.62 5.07 13.66
C LEU A 136 4.84 5.55 14.45
N VAL A 137 5.62 6.45 13.85
CA VAL A 137 6.66 7.17 14.58
C VAL A 137 6.01 8.35 15.30
N GLU A 138 5.69 8.15 16.60
CA GLU A 138 4.98 9.16 17.40
C GLU A 138 5.92 10.30 17.89
N SER A 139 7.20 10.02 17.98
CA SER A 139 8.21 11.00 18.45
C SER A 139 9.51 10.82 17.68
N GLY A 140 10.21 11.92 17.43
CA GLY A 140 11.49 11.92 16.71
C GLY A 140 11.78 13.24 16.03
N THR A 141 12.98 13.35 15.47
CA THR A 141 13.39 14.52 14.69
C THR A 141 13.15 14.27 13.22
N ALA A 142 12.28 15.08 12.58
CA ALA A 142 12.05 15.00 11.15
C ALA A 142 13.22 15.59 10.36
N LEU A 143 13.76 14.81 9.43
CA LEU A 143 14.83 15.23 8.53
C LEU A 143 14.29 15.41 7.12
N LYS A 144 14.64 16.55 6.49
CA LYS A 144 14.36 16.80 5.07
C LYS A 144 15.60 16.45 4.26
N VAL A 145 15.49 15.46 3.41
CA VAL A 145 16.61 14.97 2.58
C VAL A 145 16.29 15.18 1.11
N ASN A 146 17.30 15.53 0.33
CA ASN A 146 17.16 15.58 -1.13
C ASN A 146 17.01 14.13 -1.66
N PRO A 147 15.89 13.78 -2.33
CA PRO A 147 15.66 12.41 -2.77
C PRO A 147 16.71 11.89 -3.75
N ALA A 148 17.18 12.74 -4.68
CA ALA A 148 18.18 12.35 -5.67
C ALA A 148 19.53 12.04 -5.01
N ALA A 149 19.93 12.83 -4.00
CA ALA A 149 21.15 12.61 -3.25
C ALA A 149 21.06 11.30 -2.44
N LEU A 150 19.93 11.05 -1.75
CA LEU A 150 19.70 9.82 -1.00
C LEU A 150 19.77 8.59 -1.92
N VAL A 151 19.07 8.62 -3.05
CA VAL A 151 19.08 7.50 -4.02
C VAL A 151 20.48 7.26 -4.57
N LYS A 152 21.25 8.32 -4.85
CA LYS A 152 22.63 8.20 -5.31
C LYS A 152 23.52 7.55 -4.24
N ALA A 153 23.42 7.98 -2.99
CA ALA A 153 24.18 7.41 -1.88
C ALA A 153 23.84 5.92 -1.67
N LEU A 154 22.56 5.59 -1.60
CA LEU A 154 22.11 4.19 -1.46
C LEU A 154 22.58 3.31 -2.62
N LYS A 155 22.51 3.76 -3.87
CA LYS A 155 23.04 3.01 -5.03
C LYS A 155 24.55 2.81 -4.96
N GLY A 156 25.26 3.74 -4.32
CA GLY A 156 26.72 3.67 -4.13
C GLY A 156 27.17 2.73 -3.01
N THR A 157 26.26 2.29 -2.13
CA THR A 157 26.60 1.49 -0.93
C THR A 157 25.90 0.13 -0.87
N LEU A 158 24.69 0.01 -1.40
CA LEU A 158 23.86 -1.21 -1.32
C LEU A 158 24.55 -2.46 -1.89
N PHE A 159 25.42 -2.32 -2.89
CA PHE A 159 26.14 -3.47 -3.48
C PHE A 159 27.12 -4.13 -2.49
N ALA A 160 27.52 -3.42 -1.43
CA ALA A 160 28.42 -3.93 -0.40
C ALA A 160 27.67 -4.58 0.77
N SER A 161 26.33 -4.49 0.81
CA SER A 161 25.53 -5.17 1.82
C SER A 161 25.45 -6.67 1.55
N SER A 162 25.40 -7.48 2.62
CA SER A 162 25.27 -8.93 2.52
C SER A 162 23.84 -9.35 2.16
N SER A 163 23.69 -10.40 1.36
CA SER A 163 22.41 -11.08 1.17
C SER A 163 22.18 -12.24 2.16
N ASP A 164 23.13 -12.48 3.07
CA ASP A 164 23.06 -13.52 4.08
C ASP A 164 22.29 -13.01 5.31
N GLU A 165 21.03 -13.41 5.43
CA GLU A 165 20.14 -13.03 6.54
C GLU A 165 20.64 -13.50 7.92
N ALA A 166 21.53 -14.50 7.99
CA ALA A 166 22.14 -14.91 9.24
C ALA A 166 23.08 -13.83 9.82
N LYS A 167 23.50 -12.88 8.98
CA LYS A 167 24.38 -11.76 9.37
C LYS A 167 23.62 -10.45 9.32
N GLN A 168 22.55 -10.33 10.09
CA GLN A 168 21.59 -9.21 10.04
C GLN A 168 22.24 -7.82 10.01
N LEU A 169 23.28 -7.57 10.81
CA LEU A 169 23.98 -6.28 10.82
C LEU A 169 24.66 -5.92 9.50
N LEU A 170 24.97 -6.91 8.65
CA LEU A 170 25.63 -6.70 7.37
C LEU A 170 24.65 -6.56 6.20
N THR A 171 23.35 -6.81 6.43
CA THR A 171 22.32 -6.68 5.38
C THR A 171 21.79 -5.26 5.23
N GLY A 172 22.11 -4.37 6.16
CA GLY A 172 21.64 -2.99 6.20
C GLY A 172 22.68 -1.98 5.74
N VAL A 173 22.22 -0.76 5.49
CA VAL A 173 23.05 0.42 5.27
C VAL A 173 22.96 1.29 6.53
N HIS A 174 24.11 1.64 7.10
CA HIS A 174 24.18 2.58 8.21
C HIS A 174 24.03 4.01 7.71
N LEU A 175 23.04 4.73 8.21
CA LEU A 175 22.81 6.13 7.89
C LEU A 175 23.18 6.98 9.11
N ARG A 176 24.06 7.96 8.92
CA ARG A 176 24.46 8.93 9.94
C ARG A 176 24.09 10.33 9.50
N PHE A 177 23.48 11.08 10.40
CA PHE A 177 23.09 12.48 10.18
C PHE A 177 23.76 13.37 11.23
N ASP A 178 24.43 14.44 10.82
CA ASP A 178 25.04 15.41 11.71
C ASP A 178 24.35 16.79 11.70
N GLY A 179 23.18 16.88 11.06
CA GLY A 179 22.40 18.10 10.93
C GLY A 179 22.69 18.90 9.65
N GLN A 180 23.80 18.65 8.96
CA GLN A 180 24.16 19.30 7.70
C GLN A 180 24.51 18.30 6.60
N SER A 181 25.05 17.15 6.96
CA SER A 181 25.41 16.09 6.02
C SER A 181 24.77 14.76 6.38
N MET A 182 24.72 13.87 5.42
CA MET A 182 24.30 12.48 5.53
C MET A 182 25.46 11.61 5.03
N GLU A 183 25.91 10.70 5.87
CA GLU A 183 26.91 9.66 5.56
C GLU A 183 26.31 8.27 5.65
#